data_5e7c6cccc52161043987b59169ecfa05
#
_entry.id   5e7c6cccc52161043987b59169ecfa05
#
_cell.length_a   1.000
_cell.length_b   1.000
_cell.length_c   1.000
_cell.angle_alpha   90.00
_cell.angle_beta   90.00
_cell.angle_gamma   90.00
#
_symmetry.space_group_name_H-M   'P 1'
#
loop_
_entity.id
_entity.type
_entity.pdbx_description
1 polymer ?
#
loop_
_entity_poly.entity_id
_entity_poly.type
_entity_poly.pdbx_seq_one_letter_code
_entity_poly.pdbx_strand_id
1 'polypeptide(L)'
;GDAQAYADSTGDFYQFHNVSESGKFIVVYPQGVIRVKGAAEWDPGDNSSTNINDNDLFFTEKLIEDIDKTYNIDLTKVYAVGFSNGGMMAYGLACKRPTKIAAIGIMSGIMLPDDSCNSNEYTSVIHFHGTYDDSIPFNGEFDFDSVPYVVNFWLNHNSIPLTSETITQLNGGVGTKTEYTGGNGNTDFTLYKIDEEYGKEGGHVWFGDAINGKIPGQIMWDFLSNYT
;
A
#
# COMPACT_ATOMS: atom_id res chain seq x y z
N GLY A 1 3.12 -13.15 -6.47
CA GLY A 1 2.90 -12.82 -7.89
C GLY A 1 4.20 -12.85 -8.70
N ASP A 2 4.10 -12.72 -10.00
CA ASP A 2 5.23 -12.65 -10.92
C ASP A 2 5.51 -11.18 -11.26
N ALA A 3 6.68 -10.67 -10.88
CA ALA A 3 7.06 -9.27 -11.09
C ALA A 3 7.07 -8.87 -12.58
N GLN A 4 7.51 -9.79 -13.47
CA GLN A 4 7.50 -9.55 -14.90
C GLN A 4 6.07 -9.43 -15.45
N ALA A 5 5.16 -10.28 -14.97
CA ALA A 5 3.75 -10.20 -15.37
C ALA A 5 3.10 -8.88 -14.92
N TYR A 6 3.47 -8.34 -13.76
CA TYR A 6 3.03 -7.03 -13.31
C TYR A 6 3.63 -5.90 -14.15
N ALA A 7 4.90 -5.97 -14.48
CA ALA A 7 5.59 -4.99 -15.30
C ALA A 7 5.07 -4.98 -16.76
N ASP A 8 4.78 -6.17 -17.31
CA ASP A 8 4.31 -6.35 -18.69
C ASP A 8 2.80 -6.13 -18.86
N SER A 9 2.06 -6.04 -17.75
CA SER A 9 0.62 -5.79 -17.82
C SER A 9 0.38 -4.38 -18.37
N THR A 10 0.36 -4.27 -19.70
CA THR A 10 -0.05 -3.08 -20.45
C THR A 10 -1.56 -2.83 -20.35
N GLY A 11 -2.29 -3.76 -19.75
CA GLY A 11 -3.69 -3.63 -19.42
C GLY A 11 -3.90 -2.68 -18.24
N ASP A 12 -5.11 -2.18 -18.10
CA ASP A 12 -5.54 -1.10 -17.20
C ASP A 12 -5.30 -1.36 -15.70
N PHE A 13 -4.81 -2.53 -15.30
CA PHE A 13 -4.78 -2.95 -13.92
C PHE A 13 -3.73 -2.25 -13.05
N TYR A 14 -2.50 -2.07 -13.49
CA TYR A 14 -1.45 -1.57 -12.60
C TYR A 14 -0.95 -0.17 -12.94
N GLN A 15 -1.16 0.31 -14.10
CA GLN A 15 -1.02 1.65 -14.69
C GLN A 15 0.13 2.56 -14.17
N PHE A 16 0.94 2.11 -13.21
CA PHE A 16 2.07 2.91 -12.71
C PHE A 16 3.10 3.21 -13.78
N HIS A 17 3.16 2.42 -14.85
CA HIS A 17 4.03 2.69 -15.97
C HIS A 17 3.68 4.03 -16.64
N ASN A 18 2.42 4.23 -16.99
CA ASN A 18 1.94 5.48 -17.58
C ASN A 18 1.99 6.65 -16.59
N VAL A 19 1.70 6.37 -15.32
CA VAL A 19 1.77 7.37 -14.24
C VAL A 19 3.21 7.81 -14.02
N SER A 20 4.19 6.90 -14.09
CA SER A 20 5.60 7.21 -13.90
C SER A 20 6.17 8.13 -14.98
N GLU A 21 5.74 7.96 -16.23
CA GLU A 21 6.15 8.84 -17.33
C GLU A 21 5.74 10.29 -17.10
N SER A 22 4.49 10.51 -16.64
CA SER A 22 3.99 11.84 -16.32
C SER A 22 4.52 12.37 -14.98
N GLY A 23 4.62 11.51 -13.97
CA GLY A 23 5.06 11.84 -12.62
C GLY A 23 6.58 11.96 -12.45
N LYS A 24 7.37 11.52 -13.47
CA LYS A 24 8.85 11.57 -13.46
C LYS A 24 9.48 10.80 -12.30
N PHE A 25 9.03 9.58 -12.06
CA PHE A 25 9.59 8.68 -11.05
C PHE A 25 9.96 7.32 -11.64
N ILE A 26 10.81 6.58 -10.93
CA ILE A 26 11.22 5.22 -11.29
C ILE A 26 10.23 4.24 -10.65
N VAL A 27 9.64 3.36 -11.45
CA VAL A 27 8.85 2.22 -10.95
C VAL A 27 9.74 0.99 -10.89
N VAL A 28 9.67 0.27 -9.78
CA VAL A 28 10.39 -0.98 -9.58
C VAL A 28 9.37 -2.06 -9.20
N TYR A 29 9.42 -3.18 -9.89
CA TYR A 29 8.61 -4.37 -9.61
C TYR A 29 9.53 -5.48 -9.06
N PRO A 30 9.77 -5.52 -7.75
CA PRO A 30 10.63 -6.53 -7.18
C PRO A 30 9.94 -7.90 -7.17
N GLN A 31 10.72 -8.97 -7.35
CA GLN A 31 10.25 -10.34 -7.33
C GLN A 31 10.37 -10.94 -5.94
N GLY A 32 9.23 -11.35 -5.35
CA GLY A 32 9.20 -12.12 -4.12
C GLY A 32 9.77 -13.53 -4.31
N VAL A 33 10.16 -14.17 -3.22
CA VAL A 33 10.72 -15.53 -3.22
C VAL A 33 9.59 -16.56 -3.31
N ILE A 34 9.83 -17.67 -4.01
CA ILE A 34 8.91 -18.82 -4.00
C ILE A 34 9.05 -19.53 -2.67
N ARG A 35 8.05 -19.41 -1.78
CA ARG A 35 8.07 -19.99 -0.43
C ARG A 35 7.21 -21.25 -0.36
N VAL A 36 5.92 -21.13 -0.47
CA VAL A 36 4.95 -22.23 -0.30
C VAL A 36 4.15 -22.45 -1.56
N LYS A 37 3.92 -23.72 -1.93
CA LYS A 37 3.07 -24.13 -3.07
C LYS A 37 3.45 -23.53 -4.45
N GLY A 38 4.70 -23.10 -4.63
CA GLY A 38 5.16 -22.62 -5.92
C GLY A 38 4.73 -21.18 -6.29
N ALA A 39 4.13 -20.45 -5.36
CA ALA A 39 3.83 -19.03 -5.53
C ALA A 39 4.94 -18.15 -4.94
N ALA A 40 5.25 -17.05 -5.62
CA ALA A 40 6.11 -16.02 -5.05
C ALA A 40 5.31 -15.18 -4.05
N GLU A 41 5.85 -15.04 -2.84
CA GLU A 41 5.21 -14.37 -1.72
C GLU A 41 6.21 -13.43 -1.03
N TRP A 42 5.67 -12.43 -0.32
CA TRP A 42 6.41 -11.56 0.57
C TRP A 42 6.18 -11.98 2.01
N ASP A 43 7.23 -11.88 2.82
CA ASP A 43 7.19 -12.07 4.27
C ASP A 43 7.57 -10.75 4.97
N PRO A 44 6.58 -9.93 5.35
CA PRO A 44 6.83 -8.67 6.06
C PRO A 44 7.14 -8.87 7.54
N GLY A 45 6.94 -10.08 8.08
CA GLY A 45 6.98 -10.36 9.51
C GLY A 45 8.37 -10.55 10.07
N ASP A 46 9.28 -11.19 9.35
CA ASP A 46 10.56 -11.58 9.89
C ASP A 46 11.63 -10.48 9.83
N ASN A 47 11.91 -9.91 10.99
CA ASN A 47 13.00 -8.97 11.21
C ASN A 47 14.29 -9.66 11.72
N SER A 48 14.24 -10.97 12.02
CA SER A 48 15.31 -11.69 12.72
C SER A 48 16.42 -12.17 11.79
N SER A 49 16.09 -12.43 10.52
CA SER A 49 17.07 -12.92 9.56
C SER A 49 17.88 -11.78 8.94
N THR A 50 19.19 -11.93 8.95
CA THR A 50 20.14 -11.08 8.18
C THR A 50 20.42 -11.67 6.80
N ASN A 51 19.80 -12.78 6.45
CA ASN A 51 19.91 -13.40 5.14
C ASN A 51 18.95 -12.75 4.17
N ILE A 52 19.46 -12.17 3.11
CA ILE A 52 18.67 -11.49 2.08
C ILE A 52 17.63 -12.40 1.41
N ASN A 53 17.84 -13.71 1.43
CA ASN A 53 16.91 -14.67 0.84
C ASN A 53 15.73 -15.00 1.76
N ASP A 54 15.83 -14.68 3.04
CA ASP A 54 14.83 -15.00 4.06
C ASP A 54 14.20 -13.76 4.69
N ASN A 55 14.67 -12.56 4.30
CA ASN A 55 14.23 -11.29 4.88
C ASN A 55 13.90 -10.27 3.78
N ASP A 56 12.63 -10.19 3.45
CA ASP A 56 12.17 -9.31 2.36
C ASP A 56 12.30 -7.82 2.71
N LEU A 57 12.26 -7.48 4.00
CA LEU A 57 12.52 -6.11 4.46
C LEU A 57 13.98 -5.71 4.17
N PHE A 58 14.92 -6.58 4.50
CA PHE A 58 16.34 -6.35 4.23
C PHE A 58 16.63 -6.35 2.72
N PHE A 59 16.01 -7.26 1.97
CA PHE A 59 16.08 -7.25 0.50
C PHE A 59 15.64 -5.90 -0.06
N THR A 60 14.50 -5.36 0.42
CA THR A 60 13.98 -4.06 -0.06
C THR A 60 14.93 -2.91 0.26
N GLU A 61 15.54 -2.90 1.47
CA GLU A 61 16.57 -1.90 1.79
C GLU A 61 17.75 -1.95 0.82
N LYS A 62 18.25 -3.15 0.53
CA LYS A 62 19.38 -3.33 -0.40
C LYS A 62 19.01 -2.96 -1.83
N LEU A 63 17.78 -3.23 -2.24
CA LEU A 63 17.28 -2.82 -3.55
C LEU A 63 17.26 -1.29 -3.69
N ILE A 64 16.76 -0.57 -2.68
CA ILE A 64 16.77 0.91 -2.65
C ILE A 64 18.22 1.43 -2.75
N GLU A 65 19.14 0.89 -1.95
CA GLU A 65 20.54 1.27 -1.97
C GLU A 65 21.21 1.04 -3.33
N ASP A 66 20.89 -0.04 -4.04
CA ASP A 66 21.47 -0.37 -5.33
C ASP A 66 20.89 0.51 -6.46
N ILE A 67 19.60 0.86 -6.36
CA ILE A 67 18.98 1.81 -7.29
C ILE A 67 19.59 3.19 -7.09
N ASP A 68 19.78 3.65 -5.85
CA ASP A 68 20.38 4.94 -5.56
C ASP A 68 21.82 5.07 -6.14
N LYS A 69 22.65 4.04 -5.98
CA LYS A 69 24.01 4.01 -6.58
C LYS A 69 24.00 4.22 -8.09
N THR A 70 22.95 3.76 -8.76
CA THR A 70 22.86 3.79 -10.23
C THR A 70 22.20 5.07 -10.74
N TYR A 71 21.14 5.54 -10.07
CA TYR A 71 20.28 6.59 -10.58
C TYR A 71 20.28 7.86 -9.72
N ASN A 72 20.96 7.86 -8.57
CA ASN A 72 21.04 9.00 -7.65
C ASN A 72 19.64 9.55 -7.34
N ILE A 73 18.78 8.70 -6.76
CA ILE A 73 17.39 9.02 -6.45
C ILE A 73 17.28 9.92 -5.19
N ASP A 74 16.13 10.55 -5.02
CA ASP A 74 15.78 11.24 -3.78
C ASP A 74 15.31 10.22 -2.73
N LEU A 75 16.19 9.86 -1.80
CA LEU A 75 15.92 8.88 -0.76
C LEU A 75 14.82 9.32 0.24
N THR A 76 14.42 10.59 0.23
CA THR A 76 13.26 11.07 1.00
C THR A 76 11.92 10.81 0.29
N LYS A 77 11.96 10.36 -0.97
CA LYS A 77 10.80 10.13 -1.84
C LYS A 77 10.73 8.69 -2.34
N VAL A 78 10.85 7.75 -1.42
CA VAL A 78 10.68 6.33 -1.69
C VAL A 78 9.32 5.89 -1.17
N TYR A 79 8.52 5.28 -2.02
CA TYR A 79 7.15 4.86 -1.72
C TYR A 79 6.99 3.37 -1.96
N ALA A 80 6.15 2.70 -1.15
CA ALA A 80 5.80 1.31 -1.38
C ALA A 80 4.32 1.19 -1.71
N VAL A 81 4.01 0.48 -2.80
CA VAL A 81 2.63 0.19 -3.20
C VAL A 81 2.46 -1.31 -3.37
N GLY A 82 1.36 -1.85 -2.86
CA GLY A 82 1.14 -3.28 -2.95
C GLY A 82 -0.32 -3.70 -3.02
N PHE A 83 -0.53 -4.84 -3.69
CA PHE A 83 -1.81 -5.55 -3.77
C PHE A 83 -1.76 -6.80 -2.90
N SER A 84 -2.83 -7.08 -2.16
CA SER A 84 -2.95 -8.31 -1.37
C SER A 84 -1.74 -8.52 -0.45
N ASN A 85 -1.00 -9.61 -0.57
CA ASN A 85 0.26 -9.87 0.14
C ASN A 85 1.32 -8.78 -0.08
N GLY A 86 1.36 -8.13 -1.26
CA GLY A 86 2.20 -6.94 -1.49
C GLY A 86 1.77 -5.74 -0.66
N GLY A 87 0.48 -5.60 -0.36
CA GLY A 87 -0.03 -4.59 0.56
C GLY A 87 0.37 -4.88 2.02
N MET A 88 0.37 -6.15 2.42
CA MET A 88 0.92 -6.59 3.72
C MET A 88 2.41 -6.21 3.83
N MET A 89 3.17 -6.46 2.76
CA MET A 89 4.58 -6.07 2.70
C MET A 89 4.78 -4.56 2.82
N ALA A 90 3.94 -3.74 2.17
CA ALA A 90 4.02 -2.29 2.29
C ALA A 90 3.74 -1.80 3.72
N TYR A 91 2.77 -2.39 4.42
CA TYR A 91 2.55 -2.14 5.84
C TYR A 91 3.76 -2.54 6.70
N GLY A 92 4.33 -3.73 6.46
CA GLY A 92 5.53 -4.18 7.15
C GLY A 92 6.72 -3.23 6.96
N LEU A 93 6.91 -2.72 5.74
CA LEU A 93 7.94 -1.71 5.44
C LEU A 93 7.69 -0.42 6.20
N ALA A 94 6.47 0.10 6.19
CA ALA A 94 6.11 1.31 6.93
C ALA A 94 6.33 1.17 8.45
N CYS A 95 6.03 0.00 9.01
CA CYS A 95 6.23 -0.26 10.44
C CYS A 95 7.69 -0.49 10.84
N LYS A 96 8.45 -1.23 10.02
CA LYS A 96 9.76 -1.75 10.40
C LYS A 96 10.94 -1.04 9.72
N ARG A 97 10.66 -0.24 8.69
CA ARG A 97 11.62 0.57 7.91
C ARG A 97 11.09 1.98 7.64
N PRO A 98 10.49 2.66 8.63
CA PRO A 98 9.80 3.94 8.42
C PRO A 98 10.71 5.04 7.91
N THR A 99 12.01 5.01 8.23
CA THR A 99 13.01 5.98 7.72
C THR A 99 13.39 5.76 6.25
N LYS A 100 12.90 4.68 5.63
CA LYS A 100 13.18 4.34 4.23
C LYS A 100 11.97 4.57 3.31
N ILE A 101 10.78 4.69 3.88
CA ILE A 101 9.51 4.74 3.13
C ILE A 101 8.73 5.98 3.57
N ALA A 102 8.56 6.93 2.65
CA ALA A 102 7.87 8.20 2.93
C ALA A 102 6.34 8.04 3.05
N ALA A 103 5.74 7.19 2.21
CA ALA A 103 4.32 6.89 2.27
C ALA A 103 4.03 5.53 1.59
N ILE A 104 2.86 4.95 1.90
CA ILE A 104 2.44 3.66 1.33
C ILE A 104 1.06 3.72 0.67
N GLY A 105 0.91 2.90 -0.39
CA GLY A 105 -0.36 2.68 -1.08
C GLY A 105 -0.77 1.21 -1.01
N ILE A 106 -1.98 0.94 -0.52
CA ILE A 106 -2.49 -0.41 -0.29
C ILE A 106 -3.70 -0.65 -1.17
N MET A 107 -3.72 -1.77 -1.86
CA MET A 107 -4.85 -2.26 -2.62
C MET A 107 -5.23 -3.65 -2.14
N SER A 108 -6.43 -3.80 -1.56
CA SER A 108 -6.95 -5.11 -1.07
C SER A 108 -5.92 -5.88 -0.23
N GLY A 109 -5.13 -5.17 0.57
CA GLY A 109 -4.17 -5.72 1.51
C GLY A 109 -4.57 -5.38 2.94
N ILE A 110 -3.91 -5.97 3.92
CA ILE A 110 -4.14 -5.68 5.34
C ILE A 110 -2.82 -5.65 6.10
N MET A 111 -2.77 -4.92 7.21
CA MET A 111 -1.69 -5.00 8.16
C MET A 111 -1.77 -6.34 8.92
N LEU A 112 -0.64 -7.03 9.08
CA LEU A 112 -0.65 -8.28 9.82
C LEU A 112 -0.74 -8.02 11.34
N PRO A 113 -1.42 -8.89 12.11
CA PRO A 113 -1.65 -8.70 13.55
C PRO A 113 -0.36 -8.54 14.37
N ASP A 114 0.72 -9.20 13.94
CA ASP A 114 2.02 -9.17 14.62
C ASP A 114 2.92 -8.01 14.18
N ASP A 115 2.43 -7.13 13.30
CA ASP A 115 3.18 -5.97 12.87
C ASP A 115 3.25 -4.93 14.01
N SER A 116 4.42 -4.83 14.64
CA SER A 116 4.73 -3.79 15.59
C SER A 116 5.45 -2.64 14.89
N CYS A 117 4.84 -1.46 14.89
CA CYS A 117 5.49 -0.29 14.35
C CYS A 117 6.46 0.36 15.36
N ASN A 118 7.60 0.85 14.90
CA ASN A 118 8.51 1.63 15.71
C ASN A 118 7.87 2.99 16.05
N SER A 119 7.90 3.33 17.34
CA SER A 119 6.99 4.31 17.93
C SER A 119 7.28 5.78 17.64
N ASN A 120 8.33 6.15 16.91
CA ASN A 120 8.73 7.54 16.74
C ASN A 120 8.81 8.02 15.29
N GLU A 121 8.43 7.18 14.36
CA GLU A 121 8.43 7.51 12.94
C GLU A 121 7.03 7.33 12.37
N TYR A 122 6.63 8.20 11.48
CA TYR A 122 5.27 8.31 11.00
C TYR A 122 5.23 8.14 9.49
N THR A 123 4.21 7.43 8.97
CA THR A 123 4.08 7.14 7.55
C THR A 123 2.65 7.40 7.09
N SER A 124 2.48 8.15 6.01
CA SER A 124 1.16 8.37 5.41
C SER A 124 0.67 7.16 4.65
N VAL A 125 -0.64 6.92 4.70
CA VAL A 125 -1.27 5.72 4.13
C VAL A 125 -2.43 6.08 3.23
N ILE A 126 -2.46 5.54 2.02
CA ILE A 126 -3.66 5.47 1.19
C ILE A 126 -4.06 4.01 0.99
N HIS A 127 -5.29 3.66 1.35
CA HIS A 127 -5.79 2.28 1.36
C HIS A 127 -7.08 2.17 0.56
N PHE A 128 -7.11 1.26 -0.40
CA PHE A 128 -8.29 0.87 -1.18
C PHE A 128 -8.73 -0.54 -0.77
N HIS A 129 -10.01 -0.71 -0.43
CA HIS A 129 -10.52 -2.02 -0.04
C HIS A 129 -11.99 -2.19 -0.41
N GLY A 130 -12.32 -3.36 -0.97
CA GLY A 130 -13.68 -3.74 -1.29
C GLY A 130 -14.42 -4.35 -0.10
N THR A 131 -15.68 -4.01 0.07
CA THR A 131 -16.52 -4.61 1.14
C THR A 131 -16.94 -6.05 0.83
N TYR A 132 -16.80 -6.48 -0.40
CA TYR A 132 -17.05 -7.85 -0.87
C TYR A 132 -15.78 -8.69 -1.05
N ASP A 133 -14.65 -8.22 -0.49
CA ASP A 133 -13.40 -8.99 -0.49
C ASP A 133 -13.58 -10.27 0.35
N ASP A 134 -13.54 -11.42 -0.31
CA ASP A 134 -13.72 -12.74 0.30
C ASP A 134 -12.39 -13.42 0.65
N SER A 135 -11.27 -12.83 0.26
CA SER A 135 -9.93 -13.32 0.55
C SER A 135 -9.31 -12.62 1.76
N ILE A 136 -9.52 -11.31 1.86
CA ILE A 136 -9.15 -10.47 3.01
C ILE A 136 -10.39 -9.64 3.38
N PRO A 137 -11.31 -10.18 4.21
CA PRO A 137 -12.59 -9.54 4.49
C PRO A 137 -12.45 -8.16 5.12
N PHE A 138 -13.19 -7.17 4.59
CA PHE A 138 -13.19 -5.79 5.09
C PHE A 138 -13.45 -5.69 6.59
N ASN A 139 -14.36 -6.53 7.09
CA ASN A 139 -14.73 -6.56 8.51
C ASN A 139 -13.83 -7.45 9.37
N GLY A 140 -12.79 -8.03 8.78
CA GLY A 140 -11.90 -8.99 9.44
C GLY A 140 -12.54 -10.35 9.60
N GLU A 141 -11.75 -11.39 9.49
CA GLU A 141 -12.16 -12.78 9.75
C GLU A 141 -10.91 -13.64 9.97
N PHE A 142 -11.02 -14.69 10.81
CA PHE A 142 -9.94 -15.63 11.12
C PHE A 142 -8.67 -14.90 11.61
N ASP A 143 -7.62 -14.92 10.81
CA ASP A 143 -6.30 -14.38 11.15
C ASP A 143 -6.09 -12.93 10.67
N PHE A 144 -7.13 -12.29 10.10
CA PHE A 144 -7.05 -10.91 9.61
C PHE A 144 -7.82 -9.93 10.49
N ASP A 145 -7.16 -8.86 10.88
CA ASP A 145 -7.82 -7.70 11.48
C ASP A 145 -8.75 -7.02 10.45
N SER A 146 -9.77 -6.33 10.95
CA SER A 146 -10.66 -5.56 10.06
C SER A 146 -9.97 -4.30 9.52
N VAL A 147 -10.37 -3.85 8.33
CA VAL A 147 -9.90 -2.56 7.78
C VAL A 147 -10.17 -1.40 8.74
N PRO A 148 -11.36 -1.28 9.39
CA PRO A 148 -11.57 -0.27 10.43
C PRO A 148 -10.60 -0.34 11.61
N TYR A 149 -10.18 -1.54 12.03
CA TYR A 149 -9.16 -1.69 13.07
C TYR A 149 -7.81 -1.13 12.59
N VAL A 150 -7.38 -1.47 11.39
CA VAL A 150 -6.12 -0.97 10.79
C VAL A 150 -6.15 0.55 10.63
N VAL A 151 -7.29 1.12 10.18
CA VAL A 151 -7.47 2.59 10.15
C VAL A 151 -7.24 3.18 11.54
N ASN A 152 -7.93 2.69 12.56
CA ASN A 152 -7.78 3.18 13.93
C ASN A 152 -6.35 3.02 14.46
N PHE A 153 -5.69 1.91 14.14
CA PHE A 153 -4.28 1.71 14.48
C PHE A 153 -3.40 2.85 13.93
N TRP A 154 -3.50 3.14 12.62
CA TRP A 154 -2.67 4.16 11.96
C TRP A 154 -3.03 5.58 12.40
N LEU A 155 -4.30 5.87 12.66
CA LEU A 155 -4.70 7.16 13.23
C LEU A 155 -4.06 7.39 14.60
N ASN A 156 -4.06 6.38 15.46
CA ASN A 156 -3.41 6.45 16.77
C ASN A 156 -1.89 6.54 16.65
N HIS A 157 -1.27 5.68 15.82
CA HIS A 157 0.18 5.65 15.61
C HIS A 157 0.69 7.00 15.11
N ASN A 158 0.07 7.55 14.09
CA ASN A 158 0.43 8.85 13.50
C ASN A 158 -0.11 10.05 14.30
N SER A 159 -0.87 9.83 15.37
CA SER A 159 -1.56 10.89 16.13
C SER A 159 -2.46 11.77 15.27
N ILE A 160 -3.14 11.18 14.29
CA ILE A 160 -4.08 11.89 13.43
C ILE A 160 -5.40 12.11 14.20
N PRO A 161 -5.89 13.36 14.34
CA PRO A 161 -7.10 13.61 15.09
C PRO A 161 -8.35 13.11 14.36
N LEU A 162 -9.20 12.34 15.03
CA LEU A 162 -10.49 11.88 14.49
C LEU A 162 -11.39 13.03 14.04
N THR A 163 -11.22 14.22 14.62
CA THR A 163 -11.97 15.42 14.24
C THR A 163 -11.61 15.97 12.85
N SER A 164 -10.56 15.47 12.24
CA SER A 164 -10.15 15.81 10.87
C SER A 164 -10.86 15.01 9.79
N GLU A 165 -11.72 14.04 10.19
CA GLU A 165 -12.44 13.17 9.26
C GLU A 165 -13.25 13.94 8.22
N THR A 166 -13.03 13.61 6.95
CA THR A 166 -13.84 14.10 5.83
C THR A 166 -14.27 12.93 4.97
N ILE A 167 -15.60 12.76 4.81
CA ILE A 167 -16.18 11.69 4.01
C ILE A 167 -16.76 12.25 2.72
N THR A 168 -16.35 11.68 1.60
CA THR A 168 -16.84 12.03 0.26
C THR A 168 -17.44 10.80 -0.41
N GLN A 169 -18.64 10.92 -0.96
CA GLN A 169 -19.25 9.87 -1.78
C GLN A 169 -18.53 9.78 -3.13
N LEU A 170 -18.21 8.57 -3.55
CA LEU A 170 -17.65 8.33 -4.87
C LEU A 170 -18.75 8.41 -5.94
N ASN A 171 -18.39 8.87 -7.14
CA ASN A 171 -19.33 8.98 -8.25
C ASN A 171 -19.96 7.62 -8.57
N GLY A 172 -21.26 7.64 -8.88
CA GLY A 172 -22.03 6.42 -9.14
C GLY A 172 -22.53 5.71 -7.88
N GLY A 173 -22.12 6.14 -6.68
CA GLY A 173 -22.49 5.47 -5.42
C GLY A 173 -21.69 4.21 -5.14
N VAL A 174 -20.56 4.04 -5.81
CA VAL A 174 -19.69 2.85 -5.72
C VAL A 174 -18.95 2.71 -4.38
N GLY A 175 -19.06 3.70 -3.51
CA GLY A 175 -18.39 3.67 -2.21
C GLY A 175 -18.07 5.06 -1.67
N THR A 176 -17.15 5.12 -0.73
CA THR A 176 -16.73 6.33 -0.04
C THR A 176 -15.22 6.51 -0.04
N LYS A 177 -14.78 7.77 -0.09
CA LYS A 177 -13.44 8.20 0.28
C LYS A 177 -13.52 8.83 1.66
N THR A 178 -12.75 8.34 2.62
CA THR A 178 -12.61 8.95 3.96
C THR A 178 -11.17 9.43 4.12
N GLU A 179 -10.99 10.69 4.44
CA GLU A 179 -9.71 11.34 4.65
C GLU A 179 -9.56 11.76 6.10
N TYR A 180 -8.40 11.49 6.68
CA TYR A 180 -7.98 11.94 8.00
C TYR A 180 -6.63 12.64 7.85
N THR A 181 -6.49 13.86 8.38
CA THR A 181 -5.33 14.71 8.13
C THR A 181 -4.75 15.30 9.40
N GLY A 182 -3.49 15.73 9.31
CA GLY A 182 -2.85 16.52 10.37
C GLY A 182 -2.23 15.70 11.49
N GLY A 183 -1.73 14.52 11.16
CA GLY A 183 -0.92 13.72 12.08
C GLY A 183 0.49 14.27 12.30
N ASN A 184 1.21 13.65 13.21
CA ASN A 184 2.62 13.94 13.43
C ASN A 184 3.42 13.76 12.13
N GLY A 185 4.42 14.60 11.90
CA GLY A 185 5.19 14.59 10.66
C GLY A 185 4.38 14.97 9.40
N ASN A 186 3.24 15.66 9.56
CA ASN A 186 2.28 15.98 8.47
C ASN A 186 1.73 14.73 7.78
N THR A 187 1.51 13.66 8.52
CA THR A 187 0.95 12.43 7.97
C THR A 187 -0.57 12.47 7.87
N ASP A 188 -1.08 11.77 6.86
CA ASP A 188 -2.49 11.60 6.59
C ASP A 188 -2.84 10.12 6.39
N PHE A 189 -4.12 9.79 6.57
CA PHE A 189 -4.67 8.49 6.21
C PHE A 189 -5.87 8.69 5.28
N THR A 190 -5.87 8.02 4.14
CA THR A 190 -7.02 8.04 3.21
C THR A 190 -7.50 6.62 2.95
N LEU A 191 -8.80 6.37 3.19
CA LEU A 191 -9.47 5.11 2.87
C LEU A 191 -10.42 5.30 1.69
N TYR A 192 -10.24 4.49 0.66
CA TYR A 192 -11.24 4.24 -0.39
C TYR A 192 -11.95 2.93 -0.08
N LYS A 193 -13.16 3.02 0.45
CA LYS A 193 -14.04 1.87 0.71
C LYS A 193 -14.95 1.69 -0.50
N ILE A 194 -14.84 0.58 -1.18
CA ILE A 194 -15.60 0.26 -2.39
C ILE A 194 -16.72 -0.70 -2.01
N ASP A 195 -17.96 -0.21 -2.09
CA ASP A 195 -19.18 -0.93 -1.66
C ASP A 195 -19.86 -1.66 -2.82
N GLU A 196 -19.32 -1.61 -4.02
CA GLU A 196 -20.04 -2.05 -5.21
C GLU A 196 -20.03 -3.55 -5.39
N GLU A 197 -21.25 -4.09 -5.57
CA GLU A 197 -21.48 -5.44 -6.03
C GLU A 197 -21.20 -5.57 -7.56
N TYR A 198 -20.86 -4.47 -8.20
CA TYR A 198 -20.68 -4.34 -9.63
C TYR A 198 -19.45 -5.11 -10.12
N GLY A 199 -19.73 -6.12 -10.91
CA GLY A 199 -18.76 -6.72 -11.83
C GLY A 199 -17.48 -7.28 -11.19
N LYS A 200 -17.41 -7.44 -9.86
CA LYS A 200 -16.27 -7.88 -9.04
C LYS A 200 -15.39 -6.76 -8.44
N GLU A 201 -15.67 -5.49 -8.70
CA GLU A 201 -14.83 -4.37 -8.22
C GLU A 201 -14.78 -4.28 -6.69
N GLY A 202 -15.83 -4.65 -5.97
CA GLY A 202 -15.84 -4.71 -4.51
C GLY A 202 -15.17 -5.95 -3.89
N GLY A 203 -14.63 -6.87 -4.70
CA GLY A 203 -13.97 -8.10 -4.27
C GLY A 203 -12.45 -7.95 -4.08
N HIS A 204 -11.76 -9.11 -4.03
CA HIS A 204 -10.30 -9.18 -3.89
C HIS A 204 -9.60 -8.92 -5.24
N VAL A 205 -9.55 -7.66 -5.65
CA VAL A 205 -9.02 -7.25 -6.95
C VAL A 205 -8.17 -5.99 -6.83
N TRP A 206 -7.31 -5.76 -7.81
CA TRP A 206 -6.80 -4.42 -8.08
C TRP A 206 -7.91 -3.64 -8.79
N PHE A 207 -8.38 -2.56 -8.20
CA PHE A 207 -9.43 -1.74 -8.83
C PHE A 207 -8.89 -1.08 -10.09
N GLY A 208 -9.47 -1.45 -11.24
CA GLY A 208 -9.04 -0.96 -12.56
C GLY A 208 -9.82 0.24 -13.06
N ASP A 209 -11.08 0.35 -12.67
CA ASP A 209 -11.97 1.40 -13.15
C ASP A 209 -11.67 2.77 -12.55
N ALA A 210 -11.97 3.80 -13.32
CA ALA A 210 -11.73 5.17 -12.90
C ALA A 210 -12.68 5.59 -11.76
N ILE A 211 -12.13 5.97 -10.64
CA ILE A 211 -12.83 6.55 -9.49
C ILE A 211 -12.81 8.06 -9.65
N ASN A 212 -14.00 8.68 -9.77
CA ASN A 212 -14.13 10.12 -10.01
C ASN A 212 -13.28 10.63 -11.20
N GLY A 213 -13.18 9.80 -12.25
CA GLY A 213 -12.47 10.15 -13.49
C GLY A 213 -10.95 9.96 -13.45
N LYS A 214 -10.40 9.41 -12.36
CA LYS A 214 -8.99 9.06 -12.23
C LYS A 214 -8.81 7.57 -11.96
N ILE A 215 -7.82 6.97 -12.56
CA ILE A 215 -7.44 5.58 -12.26
C ILE A 215 -6.79 5.49 -10.88
N PRO A 216 -6.98 4.38 -10.15
CA PRO A 216 -6.43 4.21 -8.79
C PRO A 216 -4.91 4.42 -8.70
N GLY A 217 -4.13 3.98 -9.68
CA GLY A 217 -2.69 4.25 -9.72
C GLY A 217 -2.35 5.74 -9.73
N GLN A 218 -3.11 6.57 -10.48
CA GLN A 218 -2.94 8.02 -10.47
C GLN A 218 -3.38 8.63 -9.13
N ILE A 219 -4.47 8.13 -8.55
CA ILE A 219 -4.93 8.59 -7.22
C ILE A 219 -3.87 8.28 -6.16
N MET A 220 -3.29 7.07 -6.19
CA MET A 220 -2.18 6.72 -5.29
C MET A 220 -0.99 7.65 -5.48
N TRP A 221 -0.56 7.89 -6.72
CA TRP A 221 0.55 8.81 -6.99
C TRP A 221 0.28 10.23 -6.51
N ASP A 222 -0.91 10.77 -6.79
CA ASP A 222 -1.32 12.09 -6.34
C ASP A 222 -1.27 12.23 -4.80
N PHE A 223 -1.54 11.15 -4.07
CA PHE A 223 -1.40 11.09 -2.62
C PHE A 223 0.07 10.95 -2.20
N LEU A 224 0.77 9.91 -2.67
CA LEU A 224 2.11 9.56 -2.24
C LEU A 224 3.12 10.69 -2.47
N SER A 225 3.03 11.38 -3.61
CA SER A 225 3.96 12.44 -4.01
C SER A 225 3.94 13.69 -3.11
N ASN A 226 2.99 13.79 -2.18
CA ASN A 226 2.95 14.89 -1.20
C ASN A 226 3.89 14.68 0.00
N TYR A 227 4.43 13.48 0.19
CA TYR A 227 5.19 13.12 1.38
C TYR A 227 6.68 12.89 1.06
N THR A 228 7.53 13.21 2.07
CA THR A 228 8.99 13.11 1.97
C THR A 228 9.59 12.62 3.28
#